data_3cac233d7a952b884f29ece05e501733
#
_entry.id   3cac233d7a952b884f29ece05e501733
#
_cell.length_a   1.000
_cell.length_b   1.000
_cell.length_c   1.000
_cell.angle_alpha   90.00
_cell.angle_beta   90.00
_cell.angle_gamma   90.00
#
_symmetry.space_group_name_H-M   'P 1'
#
loop_
_entity.id
_entity.type
_entity.pdbx_description
1 polymer ?
#
loop_
_entity_poly.entity_id
_entity_poly.type
_entity_poly.pdbx_seq_one_letter_code
_entity_poly.pdbx_strand_id
1 'polypeptide(L)'
;LHSLRRRQRQMCIRDRYIGIDVSKATFVVAYSSDKGGEIRTFNNTTAGIRQFIGTLPKDGSIHCVMEATGNYSALLLYMLNVAGITVSMENPLKVKNFAKAMLSTIKTDKSDARLITLYGEKMNPRPFKVQGEAILRLRQKRTVIRQLTKQITAMSNLRGSLACLPVPDKGATHTVDETIKFLEKRRDRLQSELT
;
A
#
# COMPACT_ATOMS: atom_id res chain seq x y z
N LEU A 1 6.07 44.31 -13.55
CA LEU A 1 4.70 43.89 -13.96
C LEU A 1 4.70 42.46 -14.54
N HIS A 2 5.72 41.98 -15.28
CA HIS A 2 5.79 40.63 -15.82
C HIS A 2 6.04 39.54 -14.75
N SER A 3 6.72 39.84 -13.65
CA SER A 3 6.98 38.87 -12.56
C SER A 3 5.76 38.58 -11.70
N LEU A 4 4.86 39.54 -11.53
CA LEU A 4 3.59 39.38 -10.81
C LEU A 4 2.59 38.50 -11.58
N ARG A 5 2.55 38.58 -12.92
CA ARG A 5 1.69 37.73 -13.76
C ARG A 5 2.15 36.25 -13.74
N ARG A 6 3.44 35.97 -13.61
CA ARG A 6 3.92 34.55 -13.43
C ARG A 6 3.53 33.97 -12.07
N ARG A 7 3.60 34.76 -10.98
CA ARG A 7 3.15 34.29 -9.65
C ARG A 7 1.63 34.09 -9.59
N GLN A 8 0.84 34.93 -10.26
CA GLN A 8 -0.62 34.72 -10.33
C GLN A 8 -1.03 33.51 -11.18
N ARG A 9 -0.27 33.13 -12.24
CA ARG A 9 -0.53 31.89 -12.99
C ARG A 9 -0.19 30.63 -12.20
N GLN A 10 0.76 30.65 -11.26
CA GLN A 10 1.03 29.54 -10.35
C GLN A 10 -0.03 29.38 -9.24
N MET A 11 -0.82 30.41 -8.96
CA MET A 11 -1.90 30.36 -7.95
C MET A 11 -3.23 29.81 -8.47
N CYS A 12 -3.38 29.52 -9.77
CA CYS A 12 -4.63 29.05 -10.37
C CYS A 12 -4.64 27.56 -10.76
N ILE A 13 -3.55 26.81 -10.59
CA ILE A 13 -3.56 25.35 -10.68
C ILE A 13 -3.75 24.83 -9.25
N ARG A 14 -5.01 24.87 -8.77
CA ARG A 14 -5.39 24.07 -7.61
C ARG A 14 -5.25 22.62 -8.03
N ASP A 15 -4.26 21.93 -7.44
CA ASP A 15 -4.17 20.49 -7.54
C ASP A 15 -5.53 19.92 -7.16
N ARG A 16 -6.15 19.18 -8.08
CA ARG A 16 -7.44 18.54 -7.82
C ARG A 16 -7.18 17.27 -7.06
N TYR A 17 -7.46 17.28 -5.77
CA TYR A 17 -7.26 16.12 -4.93
C TYR A 17 -8.33 15.08 -5.18
N ILE A 18 -7.91 13.82 -5.27
CA ILE A 18 -8.77 12.64 -5.36
C ILE A 18 -8.41 11.72 -4.20
N GLY A 19 -9.35 11.53 -3.29
CA GLY A 19 -9.20 10.59 -2.18
C GLY A 19 -9.56 9.17 -2.61
N ILE A 20 -8.73 8.23 -2.22
CA ILE A 20 -8.91 6.83 -2.57
C ILE A 20 -8.84 5.99 -1.30
N ASP A 21 -9.95 5.31 -0.98
CA ASP A 21 -10.00 4.28 0.04
C ASP A 21 -9.84 2.90 -0.61
N VAL A 22 -8.82 2.12 -0.17
CA VAL A 22 -8.42 0.88 -0.82
C VAL A 22 -8.73 -0.32 0.07
N SER A 23 -9.51 -1.25 -0.47
CA SER A 23 -9.76 -2.57 0.11
C SER A 23 -9.12 -3.69 -0.72
N LYS A 24 -9.25 -4.94 -0.28
CA LYS A 24 -8.70 -6.11 -0.97
C LYS A 24 -9.28 -6.28 -2.37
N ALA A 25 -10.59 -6.17 -2.52
CA ALA A 25 -11.30 -6.47 -3.77
C ALA A 25 -11.57 -5.21 -4.62
N THR A 26 -11.78 -4.08 -3.97
CA THR A 26 -12.21 -2.84 -4.63
C THR A 26 -11.49 -1.62 -4.04
N PHE A 27 -11.58 -0.50 -4.73
CA PHE A 27 -11.24 0.80 -4.16
C PHE A 27 -12.31 1.81 -4.50
N VAL A 28 -12.58 2.71 -3.55
CA VAL A 28 -13.56 3.80 -3.67
C VAL A 28 -12.81 5.10 -3.91
N VAL A 29 -13.24 5.83 -4.91
CA VAL A 29 -12.64 7.09 -5.34
C VAL A 29 -13.63 8.21 -5.09
N ALA A 30 -13.23 9.25 -4.38
CA ALA A 30 -13.98 10.47 -4.21
C ALA A 30 -13.25 11.62 -4.89
N TYR A 31 -13.95 12.28 -5.82
CA TYR A 31 -13.43 13.45 -6.51
C TYR A 31 -13.66 14.70 -5.66
N SER A 32 -12.83 15.75 -5.87
CA SER A 32 -12.99 17.01 -5.15
C SER A 32 -14.36 17.65 -5.45
N SER A 33 -14.80 18.54 -4.55
CA SER A 33 -16.11 19.21 -4.62
C SER A 33 -16.34 20.01 -5.91
N ASP A 34 -15.27 20.46 -6.59
CA ASP A 34 -15.35 21.15 -7.88
C ASP A 34 -15.99 20.30 -8.99
N LYS A 35 -16.04 18.96 -8.82
CA LYS A 35 -16.74 18.01 -9.69
C LYS A 35 -18.03 17.44 -9.06
N GLY A 36 -18.63 18.17 -8.11
CA GLY A 36 -19.87 17.72 -7.45
C GLY A 36 -19.66 16.59 -6.43
N GLY A 37 -18.43 16.31 -6.02
CA GLY A 37 -18.14 15.29 -5.00
C GLY A 37 -18.51 13.87 -5.45
N GLU A 38 -18.40 13.58 -6.75
CA GLU A 38 -18.72 12.28 -7.32
C GLU A 38 -17.91 11.17 -6.63
N ILE A 39 -18.57 10.03 -6.39
CA ILE A 39 -17.94 8.83 -5.84
C ILE A 39 -18.10 7.69 -6.82
N ARG A 40 -17.01 7.01 -7.12
CA ARG A 40 -16.99 5.81 -7.96
C ARG A 40 -16.26 4.69 -7.26
N THR A 41 -16.67 3.46 -7.54
CA THR A 41 -16.02 2.25 -7.06
C THR A 41 -15.45 1.48 -8.24
N PHE A 42 -14.22 1.01 -8.09
CA PHE A 42 -13.50 0.22 -9.09
C PHE A 42 -12.98 -1.06 -8.46
N ASN A 43 -12.79 -2.10 -9.27
CA ASN A 43 -12.14 -3.33 -8.83
C ASN A 43 -10.64 -3.10 -8.63
N ASN A 44 -10.09 -3.63 -7.54
CA ASN A 44 -8.65 -3.55 -7.24
C ASN A 44 -7.87 -4.60 -8.04
N THR A 45 -7.97 -4.50 -9.35
CA THR A 45 -7.32 -5.35 -10.36
C THR A 45 -6.65 -4.47 -11.41
N THR A 46 -5.71 -5.04 -12.17
CA THR A 46 -5.05 -4.31 -13.27
C THR A 46 -6.06 -3.68 -14.24
N ALA A 47 -7.15 -4.38 -14.56
CA ALA A 47 -8.19 -3.87 -15.47
C ALA A 47 -8.97 -2.71 -14.82
N GLY A 48 -9.44 -2.85 -13.58
CA GLY A 48 -10.18 -1.81 -12.89
C GLY A 48 -9.34 -0.56 -12.64
N ILE A 49 -8.04 -0.72 -12.33
CA ILE A 49 -7.12 0.41 -12.17
C ILE A 49 -6.90 1.13 -13.51
N ARG A 50 -6.75 0.40 -14.62
CA ARG A 50 -6.65 1.01 -15.95
C ARG A 50 -7.93 1.79 -16.32
N GLN A 51 -9.11 1.24 -15.99
CA GLN A 51 -10.38 1.93 -16.17
C GLN A 51 -10.40 3.24 -15.37
N PHE A 52 -9.99 3.23 -14.10
CA PHE A 52 -9.89 4.43 -13.28
C PHE A 52 -8.93 5.45 -13.90
N ILE A 53 -7.70 5.04 -14.25
CA ILE A 53 -6.70 5.91 -14.89
C ILE A 53 -7.26 6.56 -16.17
N GLY A 54 -8.02 5.81 -16.97
CA GLY A 54 -8.68 6.31 -18.17
C GLY A 54 -9.74 7.40 -17.92
N THR A 55 -10.25 7.51 -16.71
CA THR A 55 -11.20 8.58 -16.32
C THR A 55 -10.53 9.87 -15.87
N LEU A 56 -9.21 9.84 -15.64
CA LEU A 56 -8.47 10.98 -15.12
C LEU A 56 -8.06 11.96 -16.23
N PRO A 57 -8.11 13.27 -15.97
CA PRO A 57 -7.55 14.26 -16.87
C PRO A 57 -6.04 14.03 -17.09
N LYS A 58 -5.57 14.24 -18.32
CA LYS A 58 -4.16 14.09 -18.68
C LYS A 58 -3.34 15.38 -18.53
N ASP A 59 -3.90 16.40 -17.93
CA ASP A 59 -3.32 17.73 -17.78
C ASP A 59 -2.34 17.87 -16.60
N GLY A 60 -2.06 16.77 -15.88
CA GLY A 60 -1.16 16.77 -14.71
C GLY A 60 -1.73 17.47 -13.47
N SER A 61 -3.00 17.90 -13.50
CA SER A 61 -3.65 18.66 -12.41
C SER A 61 -4.20 17.77 -11.29
N ILE A 62 -3.98 16.45 -11.37
CA ILE A 62 -4.54 15.47 -10.42
C ILE A 62 -3.49 15.03 -9.42
N HIS A 63 -3.88 15.07 -8.15
CA HIS A 63 -3.11 14.54 -7.03
C HIS A 63 -3.98 13.52 -6.27
N CYS A 64 -3.67 12.25 -6.43
CA CYS A 64 -4.33 11.17 -5.70
C CYS A 64 -3.78 11.06 -4.29
N VAL A 65 -4.65 10.88 -3.31
CA VAL A 65 -4.27 10.63 -1.90
C VAL A 65 -4.91 9.33 -1.46
N MET A 66 -4.13 8.46 -0.82
CA MET A 66 -4.62 7.20 -0.28
C MET A 66 -3.98 6.88 1.07
N GLU A 67 -4.66 6.05 1.86
CA GLU A 67 -4.08 5.49 3.08
C GLU A 67 -3.16 4.31 2.78
N ALA A 68 -2.17 4.11 3.63
CA ALA A 68 -1.27 2.96 3.58
C ALA A 68 -1.98 1.72 4.17
N THR A 69 -2.80 1.03 3.37
CA THR A 69 -3.53 -0.19 3.73
C THR A 69 -2.74 -1.48 3.46
N GLY A 70 -1.43 -1.45 3.73
CA GLY A 70 -0.55 -2.59 3.51
C GLY A 70 -0.36 -2.93 2.02
N ASN A 71 -0.43 -4.23 1.67
CA ASN A 71 -0.15 -4.68 0.30
C ASN A 71 -1.29 -4.37 -0.69
N TYR A 72 -2.51 -4.08 -0.23
CA TYR A 72 -3.66 -3.88 -1.11
C TYR A 72 -3.55 -2.59 -1.95
N SER A 73 -2.91 -1.57 -1.44
CA SER A 73 -2.67 -0.30 -2.15
C SER A 73 -1.46 -0.34 -3.09
N ALA A 74 -0.60 -1.37 -3.00
CA ALA A 74 0.67 -1.39 -3.72
C ALA A 74 0.52 -1.41 -5.25
N LEU A 75 -0.42 -2.21 -5.78
CA LEU A 75 -0.67 -2.30 -7.23
C LEU A 75 -1.20 -0.98 -7.78
N LEU A 76 -2.20 -0.39 -7.09
CA LEU A 76 -2.78 0.88 -7.48
C LEU A 76 -1.74 2.00 -7.48
N LEU A 77 -0.95 2.11 -6.39
CA LEU A 77 0.14 3.08 -6.27
C LEU A 77 1.15 2.95 -7.42
N TYR A 78 1.58 1.72 -7.71
CA TYR A 78 2.53 1.45 -8.78
C TYR A 78 1.98 1.89 -10.15
N MET A 79 0.74 1.48 -10.48
CA MET A 79 0.13 1.78 -11.77
C MET A 79 -0.14 3.27 -11.97
N LEU A 80 -0.57 4.00 -10.93
CA LEU A 80 -0.74 5.44 -10.96
C LEU A 80 0.59 6.16 -11.20
N ASN A 81 1.64 5.73 -10.53
CA ASN A 81 2.96 6.30 -10.71
C ASN A 81 3.52 6.06 -12.13
N VAL A 82 3.37 4.83 -12.68
CA VAL A 82 3.76 4.52 -14.06
C VAL A 82 2.97 5.37 -15.07
N ALA A 83 1.71 5.70 -14.75
CA ALA A 83 0.90 6.60 -15.58
C ALA A 83 1.25 8.09 -15.40
N GLY A 84 2.26 8.44 -14.60
CA GLY A 84 2.68 9.81 -14.35
C GLY A 84 1.75 10.62 -13.45
N ILE A 85 0.83 9.94 -12.73
CA ILE A 85 -0.11 10.59 -11.81
C ILE A 85 0.56 10.79 -10.46
N THR A 86 0.45 12.02 -9.93
CA THR A 86 0.96 12.34 -8.60
C THR A 86 0.14 11.63 -7.54
N VAL A 87 0.81 10.91 -6.64
CA VAL A 87 0.15 10.15 -5.57
C VAL A 87 0.82 10.45 -4.23
N SER A 88 0.02 10.68 -3.19
CA SER A 88 0.46 10.68 -1.80
C SER A 88 -0.08 9.46 -1.07
N MET A 89 0.79 8.82 -0.28
CA MET A 89 0.41 7.72 0.60
C MET A 89 0.56 8.18 2.04
N GLU A 90 -0.53 8.22 2.79
CA GLU A 90 -0.56 8.74 4.14
C GLU A 90 -0.70 7.65 5.19
N ASN A 91 -0.18 7.93 6.37
CA ASN A 91 -0.34 7.03 7.51
C ASN A 91 -1.81 7.05 7.97
N PRO A 92 -2.47 5.87 8.13
CA PRO A 92 -3.85 5.77 8.61
C PRO A 92 -4.12 6.54 9.91
N LEU A 93 -3.13 6.61 10.79
CA LEU A 93 -3.26 7.38 12.05
C LEU A 93 -3.43 8.88 11.80
N LYS A 94 -2.74 9.44 10.80
CA LYS A 94 -2.88 10.87 10.45
C LYS A 94 -4.27 11.17 9.91
N VAL A 95 -4.78 10.33 8.99
CA VAL A 95 -6.12 10.47 8.41
C VAL A 95 -7.18 10.31 9.50
N LYS A 96 -7.03 9.32 10.39
CA LYS A 96 -7.92 9.11 11.55
C LYS A 96 -7.93 10.31 12.52
N ASN A 97 -6.78 10.90 12.81
CA ASN A 97 -6.71 12.07 13.69
C ASN A 97 -7.31 13.31 13.01
N PHE A 98 -7.13 13.46 11.71
CA PHE A 98 -7.80 14.49 10.92
C PHE A 98 -9.33 14.32 10.94
N ALA A 99 -9.82 13.08 10.76
CA ALA A 99 -11.24 12.76 10.88
C ALA A 99 -11.83 13.21 12.22
N LYS A 100 -11.12 12.92 13.32
CA LYS A 100 -11.54 13.35 14.67
C LYS A 100 -11.58 14.88 14.80
N ALA A 101 -10.58 15.57 14.28
CA ALA A 101 -10.52 17.04 14.29
C ALA A 101 -11.66 17.67 13.48
N MET A 102 -12.10 17.01 12.41
CA MET A 102 -13.22 17.44 11.56
C MET A 102 -14.59 16.98 12.07
N LEU A 103 -14.68 16.39 13.29
CA LEU A 103 -15.91 15.86 13.90
C LEU A 103 -16.66 14.87 12.99
N SER A 104 -15.95 14.15 12.11
CA SER A 104 -16.55 13.16 11.24
C SER A 104 -16.95 11.92 12.05
N THR A 105 -18.24 11.67 12.18
CA THR A 105 -18.80 10.57 12.99
C THR A 105 -19.29 9.39 12.17
N ILE A 106 -19.52 9.59 10.86
CA ILE A 106 -20.08 8.56 9.97
C ILE A 106 -18.92 7.79 9.31
N LYS A 107 -18.88 6.47 9.54
CA LYS A 107 -17.87 5.59 8.97
C LYS A 107 -18.48 4.70 7.87
N THR A 108 -18.18 5.02 6.62
CA THR A 108 -18.46 4.20 5.43
C THR A 108 -17.33 4.39 4.43
N ASP A 109 -17.07 3.41 3.55
CA ASP A 109 -16.02 3.51 2.52
C ASP A 109 -16.17 4.79 1.66
N LYS A 110 -17.41 5.23 1.42
CA LYS A 110 -17.69 6.47 0.71
C LYS A 110 -17.34 7.72 1.52
N SER A 111 -17.60 7.71 2.82
CA SER A 111 -17.22 8.81 3.71
C SER A 111 -15.71 8.85 3.93
N ASP A 112 -15.08 7.68 3.96
CA ASP A 112 -13.63 7.56 4.15
C ASP A 112 -12.88 8.09 2.91
N ALA A 113 -13.32 7.75 1.68
CA ALA A 113 -12.76 8.33 0.47
C ALA A 113 -12.93 9.87 0.40
N ARG A 114 -14.10 10.41 0.78
CA ARG A 114 -14.33 11.87 0.86
C ARG A 114 -13.43 12.55 1.90
N LEU A 115 -13.25 11.91 3.04
CA LEU A 115 -12.38 12.40 4.10
C LEU A 115 -10.93 12.47 3.61
N ILE A 116 -10.47 11.46 2.88
CA ILE A 116 -9.13 11.43 2.28
C ILE A 116 -8.99 12.55 1.24
N THR A 117 -10.02 12.84 0.43
CA THR A 117 -10.02 13.99 -0.49
C THR A 117 -9.84 15.30 0.28
N LEU A 118 -10.67 15.52 1.31
CA LEU A 118 -10.61 16.72 2.14
C LEU A 118 -9.26 16.85 2.85
N TYR A 119 -8.70 15.72 3.31
CA TYR A 119 -7.35 15.68 3.88
C TYR A 119 -6.32 16.18 2.84
N GLY A 120 -6.39 15.70 1.61
CA GLY A 120 -5.53 16.17 0.52
C GLY A 120 -5.61 17.68 0.32
N GLU A 121 -6.82 18.23 0.22
CA GLU A 121 -7.09 19.65 0.01
C GLU A 121 -6.58 20.54 1.16
N LYS A 122 -6.70 20.09 2.40
CA LYS A 122 -6.31 20.88 3.58
C LYS A 122 -4.86 20.72 3.98
N MET A 123 -4.32 19.52 3.83
CA MET A 123 -2.98 19.17 4.36
C MET A 123 -1.88 19.21 3.30
N ASN A 124 -2.24 19.23 2.00
CA ASN A 124 -1.29 19.24 0.88
C ASN A 124 -0.16 18.20 1.07
N PRO A 125 -0.48 16.91 1.14
CA PRO A 125 0.48 15.87 1.50
C PRO A 125 1.56 15.74 0.43
N ARG A 126 2.77 15.38 0.86
CA ARG A 126 3.91 15.25 -0.04
C ARG A 126 3.74 14.08 -0.99
N PRO A 127 4.08 14.22 -2.29
CA PRO A 127 4.07 13.12 -3.23
C PRO A 127 4.93 11.95 -2.76
N PHE A 128 4.41 10.74 -2.91
CA PHE A 128 5.12 9.51 -2.62
C PHE A 128 6.01 9.13 -3.80
N LYS A 129 7.31 8.98 -3.55
CA LYS A 129 8.24 8.47 -4.56
C LYS A 129 8.19 6.95 -4.58
N VAL A 130 7.65 6.38 -5.66
CA VAL A 130 7.67 4.93 -5.86
C VAL A 130 9.11 4.47 -6.06
N GLN A 131 9.47 3.41 -5.37
CA GLN A 131 10.80 2.81 -5.49
C GLN A 131 10.89 2.00 -6.78
N GLY A 132 12.08 1.96 -7.38
CA GLY A 132 12.33 1.17 -8.57
C GLY A 132 12.01 -0.32 -8.36
N GLU A 133 11.68 -1.02 -9.45
CA GLU A 133 11.31 -2.45 -9.42
C GLU A 133 12.33 -3.33 -8.70
N ALA A 134 13.63 -3.06 -8.88
CA ALA A 134 14.70 -3.80 -8.21
C ALA A 134 14.55 -3.76 -6.68
N ILE A 135 14.27 -2.58 -6.12
CA ILE A 135 14.05 -2.41 -4.67
C ILE A 135 12.76 -3.12 -4.23
N LEU A 136 11.71 -3.08 -5.03
CA LEU A 136 10.47 -3.79 -4.73
C LEU A 136 10.69 -5.30 -4.70
N ARG A 137 11.44 -5.86 -5.67
CA ARG A 137 11.81 -7.28 -5.71
C ARG A 137 12.67 -7.67 -4.49
N LEU A 138 13.66 -6.85 -4.13
CA LEU A 138 14.48 -7.09 -2.94
C LEU A 138 13.65 -7.11 -1.65
N ARG A 139 12.69 -6.21 -1.49
CA ARG A 139 11.78 -6.21 -0.33
C ARG A 139 10.93 -7.48 -0.26
N GLN A 140 10.44 -7.98 -1.39
CA GLN A 140 9.68 -9.23 -1.45
C GLN A 140 10.56 -10.41 -0.99
N LYS A 141 11.78 -10.55 -1.54
CA LYS A 141 12.73 -11.59 -1.14
C LYS A 141 13.03 -11.53 0.37
N ARG A 142 13.35 -10.34 0.90
CA ARG A 142 13.59 -10.15 2.35
C ARG A 142 12.39 -10.55 3.21
N THR A 143 11.17 -10.27 2.74
CA THR A 143 9.95 -10.66 3.45
C THR A 143 9.80 -12.17 3.52
N VAL A 144 10.05 -12.88 2.41
CA VAL A 144 10.01 -14.34 2.36
C VAL A 144 11.11 -14.95 3.23
N ILE A 145 12.35 -14.47 3.14
CA ILE A 145 13.48 -14.94 3.98
C ILE A 145 13.13 -14.81 5.46
N ARG A 146 12.61 -13.65 5.89
CA ARG A 146 12.20 -13.43 7.27
C ARG A 146 11.11 -14.40 7.72
N GLN A 147 10.17 -14.72 6.84
CA GLN A 147 9.09 -15.67 7.16
C GLN A 147 9.62 -17.10 7.26
N LEU A 148 10.51 -17.52 6.34
CA LEU A 148 11.17 -18.82 6.41
C LEU A 148 12.00 -18.97 7.70
N THR A 149 12.74 -17.93 8.09
CA THR A 149 13.51 -17.92 9.36
C THR A 149 12.59 -18.13 10.57
N LYS A 150 11.43 -17.45 10.61
CA LYS A 150 10.45 -17.65 11.70
C LYS A 150 9.93 -19.08 11.74
N GLN A 151 9.64 -19.68 10.58
CA GLN A 151 9.18 -21.08 10.51
C GLN A 151 10.27 -22.07 10.95
N ILE A 152 11.53 -21.84 10.55
CA ILE A 152 12.67 -22.66 11.01
C ILE A 152 12.79 -22.61 12.53
N THR A 153 12.69 -21.40 13.12
CA THR A 153 12.73 -21.25 14.59
C THR A 153 11.58 -22.01 15.26
N ALA A 154 10.37 -21.89 14.72
CA ALA A 154 9.19 -22.59 15.27
C ALA A 154 9.36 -24.12 15.20
N MET A 155 9.85 -24.66 14.07
CA MET A 155 10.11 -26.09 13.90
C MET A 155 11.25 -26.57 14.79
N SER A 156 12.31 -25.77 14.97
CA SER A 156 13.42 -26.08 15.89
C SER A 156 12.97 -26.15 17.35
N ASN A 157 12.07 -25.25 17.77
CA ASN A 157 11.49 -25.28 19.11
C ASN A 157 10.61 -26.54 19.31
N LEU A 158 9.80 -26.90 18.28
CA LEU A 158 9.01 -28.14 18.30
C LEU A 158 9.90 -29.35 18.42
N ARG A 159 11.00 -29.44 17.64
CA ARG A 159 11.99 -30.52 17.75
C ARG A 159 12.54 -30.64 19.17
N GLY A 160 12.93 -29.51 19.79
CA GLY A 160 13.38 -29.49 21.17
C GLY A 160 12.34 -30.00 22.16
N SER A 161 11.08 -29.59 21.96
CA SER A 161 9.95 -30.08 22.79
C SER A 161 9.72 -31.59 22.64
N LEU A 162 9.75 -32.13 21.42
CA LEU A 162 9.59 -33.56 21.17
C LEU A 162 10.73 -34.37 21.82
N ALA A 163 11.95 -33.87 21.81
CA ALA A 163 13.10 -34.54 22.42
C ALA A 163 13.01 -34.64 23.94
N CYS A 164 12.20 -33.83 24.60
CA CYS A 164 11.99 -33.86 26.04
C CYS A 164 10.89 -34.85 26.47
N LEU A 165 10.18 -35.49 25.52
CA LEU A 165 9.12 -36.44 25.84
C LEU A 165 9.71 -37.78 26.34
N PRO A 166 9.05 -38.50 27.27
CA PRO A 166 9.54 -39.77 27.77
C PRO A 166 9.68 -40.86 26.68
N VAL A 167 8.83 -40.82 25.65
CA VAL A 167 8.88 -41.70 24.50
C VAL A 167 8.69 -40.86 23.22
N PRO A 168 9.76 -40.30 22.65
CA PRO A 168 9.68 -39.57 21.42
C PRO A 168 9.31 -40.45 20.23
N ASP A 169 8.35 -40.05 19.42
CA ASP A 169 8.04 -40.73 18.17
C ASP A 169 9.10 -40.42 17.11
N LYS A 170 9.75 -41.44 16.57
CA LYS A 170 10.81 -41.32 15.56
C LYS A 170 10.30 -40.73 14.25
N GLY A 171 9.09 -41.08 13.83
CA GLY A 171 8.50 -40.57 12.59
C GLY A 171 8.17 -39.09 12.68
N ALA A 172 7.59 -38.67 13.81
CA ALA A 172 7.32 -37.25 14.07
C ALA A 172 8.62 -36.43 14.09
N THR A 173 9.64 -36.89 14.80
CA THR A 173 10.95 -36.23 14.90
C THR A 173 11.61 -36.12 13.53
N HIS A 174 11.59 -37.21 12.75
CA HIS A 174 12.15 -37.22 11.39
C HIS A 174 11.45 -36.24 10.46
N THR A 175 10.12 -36.17 10.51
CA THR A 175 9.34 -35.20 9.73
C THR A 175 9.69 -33.77 10.05
N VAL A 176 9.89 -33.43 11.32
CA VAL A 176 10.32 -32.08 11.75
C VAL A 176 11.71 -31.77 11.22
N ASP A 177 12.66 -32.72 11.32
CA ASP A 177 14.03 -32.54 10.83
C ASP A 177 14.09 -32.32 9.30
N GLU A 178 13.31 -33.09 8.53
CA GLU A 178 13.20 -32.91 7.08
C GLU A 178 12.60 -31.55 6.73
N THR A 179 11.58 -31.12 7.48
CA THR A 179 10.95 -29.82 7.27
C THR A 179 11.94 -28.69 7.53
N ILE A 180 12.72 -28.76 8.61
CA ILE A 180 13.77 -27.77 8.90
C ILE A 180 14.77 -27.69 7.75
N LYS A 181 15.33 -28.82 7.33
CA LYS A 181 16.30 -28.88 6.21
C LYS A 181 15.74 -28.29 4.91
N PHE A 182 14.48 -28.57 4.60
CA PHE A 182 13.79 -28.03 3.43
C PHE A 182 13.69 -26.50 3.51
N LEU A 183 13.22 -25.97 4.64
CA LEU A 183 13.06 -24.52 4.84
C LEU A 183 14.41 -23.80 4.81
N GLU A 184 15.46 -24.36 5.43
CA GLU A 184 16.82 -23.83 5.41
C GLU A 184 17.36 -23.72 3.98
N LYS A 185 17.26 -24.80 3.21
CA LYS A 185 17.68 -24.83 1.80
C LYS A 185 16.97 -23.74 0.97
N ARG A 186 15.66 -23.51 1.21
CA ARG A 186 14.90 -22.48 0.49
C ARG A 186 15.30 -21.07 0.92
N ARG A 187 15.50 -20.85 2.21
CA ARG A 187 16.00 -19.57 2.74
C ARG A 187 17.38 -19.23 2.16
N ASP A 188 18.33 -20.16 2.23
CA ASP A 188 19.70 -19.93 1.82
C ASP A 188 19.82 -19.65 0.30
N ARG A 189 19.01 -20.36 -0.51
CA ARG A 189 18.90 -20.04 -1.93
C ARG A 189 18.46 -18.60 -2.17
N LEU A 190 17.38 -18.14 -1.51
CA LEU A 190 16.91 -16.77 -1.66
C LEU A 190 17.92 -15.75 -1.11
N GLN A 191 18.68 -16.13 -0.10
CA GLN A 191 19.69 -15.27 0.52
C GLN A 191 20.89 -15.09 -0.41
N SER A 192 21.34 -16.13 -1.11
CA SER A 192 22.41 -16.03 -2.11
C SER A 192 22.03 -15.19 -3.34
N GLU A 193 20.75 -15.03 -3.63
CA GLU A 193 20.26 -14.14 -4.70
C GLU A 193 20.18 -12.65 -4.28
N LEU A 194 20.55 -12.32 -3.02
CA LEU A 194 20.59 -10.95 -2.51
C LEU A 194 22.02 -10.37 -2.49
N THR A 195 23.01 -11.23 -2.62
CA THR A 195 24.43 -10.87 -2.74
C THR A 195 24.80 -10.70 -4.20
#